data_53cde7c164197e00729b002cbedca814
#
_entry.id   53cde7c164197e00729b002cbedca814
#
_cell.length_a   1.000
_cell.length_b   1.000
_cell.length_c   1.000
_cell.angle_alpha   90.00
_cell.angle_beta   90.00
_cell.angle_gamma   90.00
#
_symmetry.space_group_name_H-M   'P 1'
#
loop_
_entity.id
_entity.type
_entity.pdbx_description
1 polymer ?
#
loop_
_entity_poly.entity_id
_entity_poly.type
_entity_poly.pdbx_seq_one_letter_code
_entity_poly.pdbx_strand_id
1 'polypeptide(L)'
;TQERHTLRYAFASPPGAQPGGGVTLVLLAGGAGHVDLDAQGCAQKLKGNSLVRSAPLFNAAGFATAVVDAPSDFQGEDGLAGFRTDPRHAKELGQVIADLRARTRGSVWVVGTSRGAISAANAASRLAGPAAPDGVVLTSALMVGQSGARKAWVAQSVFDLPLEDIRVPLLLVGHAGDTCVRSPARLMERVAASTRSVRQQVVTVSGGPAKPPPAGPDACEGRTPHGFLDQEAEVVAGIARFVR
;
A
#
# COMPACT_ATOMS: atom_id res chain seq x y z
N THR A 1 19.10 -5.53 26.94
CA THR A 1 18.24 -6.51 26.23
C THR A 1 17.57 -5.75 25.11
N GLN A 2 17.99 -5.99 23.84
CA GLN A 2 17.24 -5.52 22.68
C GLN A 2 15.89 -6.23 22.68
N GLU A 3 14.80 -5.50 22.86
CA GLU A 3 13.45 -6.03 22.64
C GLU A 3 13.39 -6.53 21.19
N ARG A 4 13.05 -7.80 21.03
CA ARG A 4 12.88 -8.40 19.69
C ARG A 4 11.52 -7.98 19.16
N HIS A 5 11.49 -6.97 18.29
CA HIS A 5 10.30 -6.64 17.54
C HIS A 5 10.04 -7.70 16.47
N THR A 6 8.78 -8.01 16.26
CA THR A 6 8.34 -8.96 15.21
C THR A 6 7.47 -8.24 14.20
N LEU A 7 7.69 -8.53 12.93
CA LEU A 7 6.83 -8.13 11.83
C LEU A 7 6.20 -9.36 11.22
N ARG A 8 4.87 -9.41 11.18
CA ARG A 8 4.10 -10.53 10.63
C ARG A 8 3.46 -10.18 9.31
N TYR A 9 3.26 -11.19 8.47
CA TYR A 9 2.45 -11.07 7.26
C TYR A 9 1.66 -12.35 7.01
N ALA A 10 0.48 -12.21 6.40
CA ALA A 10 -0.34 -13.31 5.93
C ALA A 10 -0.06 -13.55 4.45
N PHE A 11 0.50 -14.71 4.12
CA PHE A 11 0.83 -15.09 2.74
C PHE A 11 -0.24 -16.00 2.15
N ALA A 12 -0.71 -15.68 0.94
CA ALA A 12 -1.61 -16.53 0.17
C ALA A 12 -1.10 -16.68 -1.27
N SER A 13 -1.04 -17.92 -1.75
CA SER A 13 -0.72 -18.23 -3.14
C SER A 13 -1.99 -18.21 -4.00
N PRO A 14 -1.89 -17.85 -5.29
CA PRO A 14 -3.02 -18.00 -6.20
C PRO A 14 -3.38 -19.48 -6.40
N PRO A 15 -4.64 -19.79 -6.72
CA PRO A 15 -5.05 -21.17 -7.02
C PRO A 15 -4.20 -21.77 -8.14
N GLY A 16 -3.72 -22.99 -7.94
CA GLY A 16 -2.92 -23.72 -8.95
C GLY A 16 -1.50 -23.18 -9.16
N ALA A 17 -1.00 -22.31 -8.28
CA ALA A 17 0.36 -21.79 -8.39
C ALA A 17 1.41 -22.88 -8.41
N GLN A 18 2.30 -22.84 -9.40
CA GLN A 18 3.49 -23.69 -9.45
C GLN A 18 4.62 -23.04 -8.63
N PRO A 19 5.48 -23.83 -7.98
CA PRO A 19 6.67 -23.31 -7.32
C PRO A 19 7.62 -22.67 -8.35
N GLY A 20 8.04 -21.43 -8.09
CA GLY A 20 9.03 -20.73 -8.89
C GLY A 20 8.46 -19.90 -10.03
N GLY A 21 8.57 -18.61 -9.89
CA GLY A 21 8.08 -17.61 -10.82
C GLY A 21 6.73 -17.00 -10.39
N GLY A 22 6.33 -15.96 -11.09
CA GLY A 22 5.13 -15.20 -10.78
C GLY A 22 5.41 -13.93 -9.97
N VAL A 23 4.35 -13.24 -9.63
CA VAL A 23 4.42 -11.97 -8.92
C VAL A 23 3.78 -12.09 -7.55
N THR A 24 4.49 -11.62 -6.54
CA THR A 24 3.98 -11.46 -5.18
C THR A 24 3.71 -9.99 -4.89
N LEU A 25 2.52 -9.68 -4.42
CA LEU A 25 2.11 -8.34 -4.01
C LEU A 25 2.16 -8.22 -2.48
N VAL A 26 3.02 -7.35 -1.98
CA VAL A 26 3.08 -6.94 -0.57
C VAL A 26 2.04 -5.86 -0.34
N LEU A 27 0.98 -6.16 0.39
CA LEU A 27 -0.18 -5.29 0.58
C LEU A 27 -0.04 -4.51 1.90
N LEU A 28 0.07 -3.18 1.79
CA LEU A 28 0.29 -2.25 2.90
C LEU A 28 -0.97 -1.41 3.15
N ALA A 29 -1.69 -1.77 4.21
CA ALA A 29 -2.95 -1.12 4.55
C ALA A 29 -2.78 0.34 4.95
N GLY A 30 -3.79 1.16 4.63
CA GLY A 30 -3.95 2.53 5.12
C GLY A 30 -4.33 2.59 6.61
N GLY A 31 -4.92 3.71 7.04
CA GLY A 31 -5.33 3.91 8.44
C GLY A 31 -4.14 3.73 9.40
N ALA A 32 -4.35 3.04 10.50
CA ALA A 32 -3.31 2.72 11.48
C ALA A 32 -2.25 1.72 10.93
N GLY A 33 -2.60 0.92 9.90
CA GLY A 33 -1.72 -0.10 9.36
C GLY A 33 -1.66 -1.39 10.18
N HIS A 34 -2.21 -1.39 11.38
CA HIS A 34 -2.34 -2.57 12.22
C HIS A 34 -3.61 -3.33 11.82
N VAL A 35 -3.43 -4.44 11.09
CA VAL A 35 -4.52 -5.29 10.60
C VAL A 35 -4.91 -6.39 11.58
N ASP A 36 -4.07 -6.62 12.60
CA ASP A 36 -4.29 -7.57 13.69
C ASP A 36 -4.51 -8.99 13.13
N LEU A 37 -3.45 -9.55 12.54
CA LEU A 37 -3.50 -10.89 11.96
C LEU A 37 -3.63 -11.96 13.04
N ASP A 38 -4.68 -12.79 12.95
CA ASP A 38 -4.82 -13.96 13.82
C ASP A 38 -3.86 -15.10 13.45
N ALA A 39 -3.96 -16.22 14.14
CA ALA A 39 -3.11 -17.39 13.89
C ALA A 39 -3.34 -18.04 12.51
N GLN A 40 -4.49 -17.81 11.88
CA GLN A 40 -4.84 -18.29 10.55
C GLN A 40 -4.46 -17.28 9.45
N GLY A 41 -3.92 -16.11 9.82
CA GLY A 41 -3.57 -15.03 8.91
C GLY A 41 -4.75 -14.17 8.49
N CYS A 42 -5.88 -14.25 9.19
CA CYS A 42 -7.04 -13.41 8.91
C CYS A 42 -6.94 -12.06 9.62
N ALA A 43 -7.18 -10.98 8.89
CA ALA A 43 -7.22 -9.63 9.46
C ALA A 43 -8.43 -9.48 10.39
N GLN A 44 -8.21 -9.08 11.64
CA GLN A 44 -9.24 -8.79 12.63
C GLN A 44 -9.64 -7.32 12.62
N LYS A 45 -8.70 -6.44 12.26
CA LYS A 45 -8.90 -4.99 12.07
C LYS A 45 -8.78 -4.61 10.60
N LEU A 46 -9.18 -3.38 10.27
CA LEU A 46 -9.10 -2.80 8.94
C LEU A 46 -9.78 -3.65 7.82
N LYS A 47 -10.77 -4.47 8.15
CA LYS A 47 -11.50 -5.32 7.18
C LYS A 47 -12.16 -4.52 6.05
N GLY A 48 -12.45 -3.24 6.27
CA GLY A 48 -12.95 -2.30 5.26
C GLY A 48 -11.87 -1.66 4.38
N ASN A 49 -10.58 -1.86 4.69
CA ASN A 49 -9.49 -1.34 3.86
C ASN A 49 -9.49 -2.01 2.48
N SER A 50 -9.29 -1.23 1.41
CA SER A 50 -9.39 -1.72 0.03
C SER A 50 -8.43 -2.87 -0.27
N LEU A 51 -7.17 -2.82 0.17
CA LEU A 51 -6.20 -3.89 -0.08
C LEU A 51 -6.50 -5.14 0.73
N VAL A 52 -6.94 -4.98 1.99
CA VAL A 52 -7.29 -6.12 2.84
C VAL A 52 -8.47 -6.90 2.24
N ARG A 53 -9.56 -6.20 1.87
CA ARG A 53 -10.74 -6.86 1.28
C ARG A 53 -10.54 -7.33 -0.16
N SER A 54 -9.58 -6.76 -0.90
CA SER A 54 -9.27 -7.14 -2.28
C SER A 54 -8.20 -8.23 -2.39
N ALA A 55 -7.57 -8.66 -1.30
CA ALA A 55 -6.54 -9.70 -1.35
C ALA A 55 -7.00 -10.97 -2.07
N PRO A 56 -8.23 -11.50 -1.86
CA PRO A 56 -8.74 -12.65 -2.62
C PRO A 56 -8.88 -12.38 -4.12
N LEU A 57 -9.20 -11.15 -4.53
CA LEU A 57 -9.30 -10.78 -5.95
C LEU A 57 -7.93 -10.77 -6.62
N PHE A 58 -6.89 -10.31 -5.94
CA PHE A 58 -5.52 -10.42 -6.43
C PHE A 58 -5.08 -11.87 -6.58
N ASN A 59 -5.44 -12.75 -5.63
CA ASN A 59 -5.14 -14.18 -5.75
C ASN A 59 -5.89 -14.79 -6.95
N ALA A 60 -7.17 -14.47 -7.14
CA ALA A 60 -7.94 -14.91 -8.30
C ALA A 60 -7.37 -14.40 -9.63
N ALA A 61 -6.75 -13.21 -9.61
CA ALA A 61 -6.03 -12.65 -10.75
C ALA A 61 -4.63 -13.28 -10.97
N GLY A 62 -4.22 -14.26 -10.16
CA GLY A 62 -2.99 -15.03 -10.33
C GLY A 62 -1.76 -14.46 -9.61
N PHE A 63 -1.94 -13.53 -8.67
CA PHE A 63 -0.86 -13.01 -7.83
C PHE A 63 -0.79 -13.74 -6.50
N ALA A 64 0.41 -13.99 -6.01
CA ALA A 64 0.58 -14.25 -4.59
C ALA A 64 0.41 -12.93 -3.82
N THR A 65 -0.13 -13.00 -2.61
CA THR A 65 -0.31 -11.80 -1.76
C THR A 65 0.32 -12.00 -0.39
N ALA A 66 0.86 -10.93 0.16
CA ALA A 66 1.33 -10.85 1.53
C ALA A 66 0.73 -9.60 2.19
N VAL A 67 -0.30 -9.79 3.00
CA VAL A 67 -0.88 -8.71 3.83
C VAL A 67 0.03 -8.50 5.03
N VAL A 68 0.66 -7.35 5.13
CA VAL A 68 1.64 -7.05 6.20
C VAL A 68 0.95 -6.36 7.36
N ASP A 69 1.20 -6.83 8.57
CA ASP A 69 0.74 -6.21 9.81
C ASP A 69 1.72 -5.11 10.29
N ALA A 70 1.29 -4.31 11.24
CA ALA A 70 2.21 -3.42 11.94
C ALA A 70 3.20 -4.24 12.81
N PRO A 71 4.46 -3.79 12.95
CA PRO A 71 5.40 -4.40 13.89
C PRO A 71 4.86 -4.39 15.31
N SER A 72 5.30 -5.35 16.14
CA SER A 72 4.76 -5.56 17.49
C SER A 72 4.88 -4.33 18.41
N ASP A 73 5.81 -3.42 18.14
CA ASP A 73 5.99 -2.15 18.83
C ASP A 73 5.10 -1.00 18.30
N PHE A 74 4.32 -1.25 17.20
CA PHE A 74 3.42 -0.28 16.56
C PHE A 74 1.96 -0.78 16.47
N GLN A 75 1.52 -1.60 17.42
CA GLN A 75 0.16 -2.16 17.44
C GLN A 75 -0.82 -1.38 18.35
N GLY A 76 -0.40 -0.23 18.86
CA GLY A 76 -1.26 0.68 19.61
C GLY A 76 -2.32 1.39 18.78
N GLU A 77 -3.05 2.32 19.38
CA GLU A 77 -4.16 3.07 18.75
C GLU A 77 -3.74 3.79 17.47
N ASP A 78 -2.57 4.44 17.45
CA ASP A 78 -2.05 5.18 16.31
C ASP A 78 -1.37 4.27 15.27
N GLY A 79 -1.13 3.02 15.62
CA GLY A 79 -0.46 2.04 14.74
C GLY A 79 0.90 2.55 14.26
N LEU A 80 1.14 2.44 12.96
CA LEU A 80 2.39 2.88 12.33
C LEU A 80 2.63 4.39 12.40
N ALA A 81 1.58 5.20 12.50
CA ALA A 81 1.66 6.66 12.67
C ALA A 81 2.82 7.30 11.85
N GLY A 82 3.72 8.03 12.54
CA GLY A 82 4.90 8.66 11.96
C GLY A 82 6.02 7.70 11.54
N PHE A 83 5.97 6.46 11.98
CA PHE A 83 6.95 5.44 11.62
C PHE A 83 6.98 5.12 10.12
N ARG A 84 5.87 5.42 9.38
CA ARG A 84 5.77 5.16 7.95
C ARG A 84 6.85 5.84 7.10
N THR A 85 7.40 6.97 7.56
CA THR A 85 8.50 7.68 6.88
C THR A 85 9.89 7.33 7.42
N ASP A 86 9.97 6.54 8.49
CA ASP A 86 11.21 6.16 9.13
C ASP A 86 12.02 5.19 8.23
N PRO A 87 13.34 5.37 8.05
CA PRO A 87 14.19 4.41 7.35
C PRO A 87 14.17 3.00 7.96
N ARG A 88 13.92 2.85 9.27
CA ARG A 88 13.76 1.55 9.93
C ARG A 88 12.56 0.80 9.39
N HIS A 89 11.43 1.49 9.14
CA HIS A 89 10.24 0.88 8.54
C HIS A 89 10.53 0.33 7.13
N ALA A 90 11.25 1.09 6.31
CA ALA A 90 11.69 0.60 5.01
C ALA A 90 12.55 -0.66 5.15
N LYS A 91 13.53 -0.65 6.06
CA LYS A 91 14.40 -1.80 6.31
C LYS A 91 13.63 -3.06 6.75
N GLU A 92 12.64 -2.91 7.62
CA GLU A 92 11.77 -4.02 8.05
C GLU A 92 10.93 -4.56 6.90
N LEU A 93 10.35 -3.69 6.05
CA LEU A 93 9.68 -4.11 4.82
C LEU A 93 10.63 -4.81 3.85
N GLY A 94 11.88 -4.37 3.78
CA GLY A 94 12.92 -5.01 2.99
C GLY A 94 13.21 -6.45 3.42
N GLN A 95 13.11 -6.77 4.70
CA GLN A 95 13.23 -8.14 5.20
C GLN A 95 12.05 -9.00 4.71
N VAL A 96 10.82 -8.47 4.73
CA VAL A 96 9.63 -9.15 4.18
C VAL A 96 9.80 -9.40 2.68
N ILE A 97 10.25 -8.38 1.92
CA ILE A 97 10.48 -8.50 0.47
C ILE A 97 11.53 -9.57 0.17
N ALA A 98 12.65 -9.57 0.87
CA ALA A 98 13.73 -10.55 0.69
C ALA A 98 13.25 -11.98 1.02
N ASP A 99 12.49 -12.17 2.11
CA ASP A 99 11.92 -13.46 2.49
C ASP A 99 10.93 -13.97 1.44
N LEU A 100 10.01 -13.11 0.99
CA LEU A 100 9.05 -13.46 -0.05
C LEU A 100 9.73 -13.79 -1.38
N ARG A 101 10.78 -13.05 -1.77
CA ARG A 101 11.56 -13.32 -2.97
C ARG A 101 12.26 -14.69 -2.90
N ALA A 102 12.87 -15.01 -1.77
CA ALA A 102 13.50 -16.31 -1.54
C ALA A 102 12.47 -17.45 -1.58
N ARG A 103 11.30 -17.23 -0.99
CA ARG A 103 10.21 -18.20 -0.89
C ARG A 103 9.54 -18.48 -2.24
N THR A 104 9.24 -17.42 -3.01
CA THR A 104 8.46 -17.53 -4.26
C THR A 104 9.33 -17.63 -5.50
N ARG A 105 10.59 -17.22 -5.42
CA ARG A 105 11.53 -17.12 -6.56
C ARG A 105 10.99 -16.27 -7.72
N GLY A 106 10.06 -15.36 -7.40
CA GLY A 106 9.41 -14.46 -8.35
C GLY A 106 9.70 -12.99 -8.06
N SER A 107 9.09 -12.10 -8.82
CA SER A 107 9.13 -10.67 -8.56
C SER A 107 8.24 -10.30 -7.37
N VAL A 108 8.67 -9.28 -6.62
CA VAL A 108 7.95 -8.79 -5.43
C VAL A 108 7.65 -7.31 -5.60
N TRP A 109 6.38 -6.97 -5.65
CA TRP A 109 5.88 -5.61 -5.77
C TRP A 109 5.29 -5.13 -4.46
N VAL A 110 5.43 -3.85 -4.14
CA VAL A 110 4.75 -3.25 -2.99
C VAL A 110 3.53 -2.47 -3.45
N VAL A 111 2.40 -2.68 -2.79
CA VAL A 111 1.13 -1.99 -3.06
C VAL A 111 0.67 -1.33 -1.78
N GLY A 112 0.60 0.00 -1.77
CA GLY A 112 0.15 0.76 -0.62
C GLY A 112 -1.10 1.57 -0.92
N THR A 113 -2.06 1.58 0.01
CA THR A 113 -3.26 2.40 -0.11
C THR A 113 -3.33 3.48 0.95
N SER A 114 -3.78 4.69 0.59
CA SER A 114 -3.96 5.80 1.52
C SER A 114 -2.64 6.07 2.28
N ARG A 115 -2.64 5.98 3.60
CA ARG A 115 -1.41 6.07 4.43
C ARG A 115 -0.42 4.94 4.16
N GLY A 116 -0.88 3.77 3.71
CA GLY A 116 -0.03 2.66 3.28
C GLY A 116 0.82 3.01 2.05
N ALA A 117 0.40 3.97 1.24
CA ALA A 117 1.19 4.48 0.13
C ALA A 117 2.49 5.16 0.59
N ILE A 118 2.49 5.80 1.78
CA ILE A 118 3.71 6.34 2.38
C ILE A 118 4.70 5.21 2.68
N SER A 119 4.23 4.10 3.27
CA SER A 119 5.07 2.92 3.54
C SER A 119 5.63 2.30 2.25
N ALA A 120 4.80 2.18 1.21
CA ALA A 120 5.22 1.64 -0.09
C ALA A 120 6.26 2.53 -0.77
N ALA A 121 6.04 3.84 -0.78
CA ALA A 121 6.98 4.80 -1.34
C ALA A 121 8.29 4.84 -0.53
N ASN A 122 8.23 4.72 0.81
CA ASN A 122 9.41 4.65 1.67
C ASN A 122 10.27 3.41 1.33
N ALA A 123 9.64 2.24 1.16
CA ALA A 123 10.36 1.03 0.74
C ALA A 123 10.97 1.21 -0.66
N ALA A 124 10.20 1.70 -1.63
CA ALA A 124 10.66 1.85 -3.02
C ALA A 124 11.78 2.89 -3.20
N SER A 125 11.81 3.93 -2.36
CA SER A 125 12.83 4.99 -2.43
C SER A 125 14.14 4.67 -1.69
N ARG A 126 14.11 3.76 -0.71
CA ARG A 126 15.28 3.54 0.17
C ARG A 126 15.94 2.18 0.04
N LEU A 127 15.24 1.19 -0.52
CA LEU A 127 15.74 -0.17 -0.56
C LEU A 127 16.49 -0.46 -1.86
N ALA A 128 17.50 -1.32 -1.75
CA ALA A 128 18.33 -1.75 -2.86
C ALA A 128 18.59 -3.27 -2.81
N GLY A 129 19.02 -3.84 -3.94
CA GLY A 129 19.35 -5.25 -4.06
C GLY A 129 18.14 -6.16 -3.78
N PRO A 130 18.35 -7.34 -3.17
CA PRO A 130 17.27 -8.34 -2.94
C PRO A 130 16.14 -7.85 -2.05
N ALA A 131 16.38 -6.84 -1.22
CA ALA A 131 15.38 -6.21 -0.35
C ALA A 131 14.53 -5.15 -1.07
N ALA A 132 14.94 -4.69 -2.25
CA ALA A 132 14.17 -3.71 -3.02
C ALA A 132 12.96 -4.36 -3.69
N PRO A 133 11.81 -3.66 -3.79
CA PRO A 133 10.71 -4.12 -4.61
C PRO A 133 11.05 -4.03 -6.11
N ASP A 134 10.43 -4.87 -6.94
CA ASP A 134 10.55 -4.82 -8.40
C ASP A 134 9.63 -3.77 -9.03
N GLY A 135 8.70 -3.23 -8.26
CA GLY A 135 7.83 -2.14 -8.63
C GLY A 135 6.94 -1.69 -7.46
N VAL A 136 6.30 -0.55 -7.63
CA VAL A 136 5.46 0.06 -6.61
C VAL A 136 4.13 0.52 -7.18
N VAL A 137 3.06 0.28 -6.42
CA VAL A 137 1.70 0.75 -6.72
C VAL A 137 1.21 1.58 -5.54
N LEU A 138 0.79 2.81 -5.80
CA LEU A 138 0.25 3.73 -4.82
C LEU A 138 -1.22 4.00 -5.16
N THR A 139 -2.13 3.52 -4.31
CA THR A 139 -3.57 3.73 -4.51
C THR A 139 -4.10 4.76 -3.50
N SER A 140 -4.90 5.72 -3.94
CA SER A 140 -5.42 6.83 -3.12
C SER A 140 -4.36 7.40 -2.17
N ALA A 141 -3.15 7.63 -2.70
CA ALA A 141 -2.00 8.03 -1.90
C ALA A 141 -2.25 9.31 -1.10
N LEU A 142 -1.75 9.37 0.13
CA LEU A 142 -1.76 10.62 0.88
C LEU A 142 -0.70 11.58 0.35
N MET A 143 -1.16 12.62 -0.35
CA MET A 143 -0.34 13.64 -1.01
C MET A 143 -0.41 15.00 -0.31
N VAL A 144 -1.33 15.17 0.63
CA VAL A 144 -1.48 16.41 1.40
C VAL A 144 -1.38 16.09 2.89
N GLY A 145 -0.38 16.66 3.56
CA GLY A 145 -0.27 16.66 5.00
C GLY A 145 -1.18 17.72 5.62
N GLN A 146 -1.63 17.52 6.84
CA GLN A 146 -2.41 18.50 7.59
C GLN A 146 -1.49 19.17 8.62
N SER A 147 -0.98 20.35 8.28
CA SER A 147 -0.18 21.16 9.22
C SER A 147 -1.03 21.60 10.41
N GLY A 148 -0.41 21.73 11.58
CA GLY A 148 -1.10 22.14 12.80
C GLY A 148 -2.01 21.06 13.41
N ALA A 149 -2.00 19.86 12.88
CA ALA A 149 -2.74 18.75 13.46
C ALA A 149 -2.17 18.38 14.84
N ARG A 150 -3.06 18.00 15.77
CA ARG A 150 -2.72 17.60 17.14
C ARG A 150 -1.66 16.49 17.22
N LYS A 151 -1.69 15.56 16.25
CA LYS A 151 -0.72 14.48 16.11
C LYS A 151 0.20 14.81 14.93
N ALA A 152 1.50 15.01 15.19
CA ALA A 152 2.49 15.43 14.19
C ALA A 152 2.52 14.56 12.92
N TRP A 153 2.29 13.24 13.06
CA TRP A 153 2.29 12.33 11.91
C TRP A 153 1.14 12.58 10.91
N VAL A 154 0.10 13.32 11.29
CA VAL A 154 -0.98 13.70 10.37
C VAL A 154 -0.48 14.72 9.33
N ALA A 155 0.62 15.41 9.60
CA ALA A 155 1.28 16.29 8.62
C ALA A 155 2.00 15.52 7.49
N GLN A 156 2.27 14.22 7.65
CA GLN A 156 3.04 13.44 6.67
C GLN A 156 2.24 13.12 5.41
N SER A 157 2.97 13.08 4.30
CA SER A 157 2.51 12.71 2.97
C SER A 157 3.61 11.92 2.24
N VAL A 158 3.34 11.44 1.04
CA VAL A 158 4.38 10.81 0.20
C VAL A 158 5.49 11.79 -0.19
N PHE A 159 5.21 13.10 -0.20
CA PHE A 159 6.21 14.13 -0.55
C PHE A 159 7.28 14.35 0.54
N ASP A 160 7.13 13.76 1.72
CA ASP A 160 8.16 13.79 2.77
C ASP A 160 9.25 12.71 2.57
N LEU A 161 9.15 11.94 1.50
CA LEU A 161 10.09 10.89 1.13
C LEU A 161 10.99 11.32 -0.03
N PRO A 162 12.18 10.72 -0.20
CA PRO A 162 13.06 10.99 -1.34
C PRO A 162 12.50 10.31 -2.61
N LEU A 163 11.43 10.87 -3.16
CA LEU A 163 10.72 10.30 -4.32
C LEU A 163 11.63 10.18 -5.56
N GLU A 164 12.62 11.07 -5.69
CA GLU A 164 13.62 11.04 -6.76
C GLU A 164 14.49 9.77 -6.76
N ASP A 165 14.49 9.01 -5.67
CA ASP A 165 15.19 7.75 -5.57
C ASP A 165 14.33 6.54 -6.00
N ILE A 166 13.04 6.73 -6.26
CA ILE A 166 12.18 5.70 -6.83
C ILE A 166 12.54 5.53 -8.31
N ARG A 167 13.16 4.39 -8.66
CA ARG A 167 13.59 4.05 -10.02
C ARG A 167 12.82 2.87 -10.61
N VAL A 168 12.17 2.07 -9.77
CA VAL A 168 11.34 0.92 -10.18
C VAL A 168 10.05 1.39 -10.86
N PRO A 169 9.36 0.54 -11.66
CA PRO A 169 8.06 0.86 -12.23
C PRO A 169 7.07 1.38 -11.17
N LEU A 170 6.35 2.44 -11.49
CA LEU A 170 5.41 3.12 -10.60
C LEU A 170 4.03 3.24 -11.24
N LEU A 171 3.02 2.72 -10.55
CA LEU A 171 1.61 2.94 -10.87
C LEU A 171 0.96 3.78 -9.75
N LEU A 172 0.29 4.86 -10.15
CA LEU A 172 -0.61 5.61 -9.26
C LEU A 172 -2.05 5.37 -9.68
N VAL A 173 -2.91 5.05 -8.71
CA VAL A 173 -4.35 4.85 -8.95
C VAL A 173 -5.12 5.74 -8.00
N GLY A 174 -5.98 6.58 -8.56
CA GLY A 174 -6.93 7.41 -7.82
C GLY A 174 -8.36 7.15 -8.26
N HIS A 175 -9.32 7.73 -7.56
CA HIS A 175 -10.74 7.65 -7.92
C HIS A 175 -11.29 9.05 -8.19
N ALA A 176 -12.05 9.22 -9.29
CA ALA A 176 -12.61 10.50 -9.69
C ALA A 176 -13.55 11.12 -8.65
N GLY A 177 -14.27 10.27 -7.91
CA GLY A 177 -15.17 10.66 -6.83
C GLY A 177 -14.52 10.68 -5.43
N ASP A 178 -13.20 10.55 -5.32
CA ASP A 178 -12.51 10.65 -4.03
C ASP A 178 -12.53 12.09 -3.52
N THR A 179 -13.26 12.33 -2.46
CA THR A 179 -13.38 13.64 -1.79
C THR A 179 -12.49 13.77 -0.55
N CYS A 180 -11.63 12.77 -0.30
CA CYS A 180 -10.63 12.87 0.76
C CYS A 180 -9.63 14.00 0.44
N VAL A 181 -9.64 15.04 1.24
CA VAL A 181 -8.81 16.25 1.04
C VAL A 181 -7.31 15.93 1.06
N ARG A 182 -6.92 14.78 1.59
CA ARG A 182 -5.54 14.33 1.70
C ARG A 182 -5.04 13.55 0.48
N SER A 183 -5.95 13.10 -0.40
CA SER A 183 -5.63 12.26 -1.58
C SER A 183 -6.14 12.88 -2.89
N PRO A 184 -5.96 14.16 -3.16
CA PRO A 184 -6.53 14.78 -4.36
C PRO A 184 -5.89 14.22 -5.63
N ALA A 185 -6.69 13.58 -6.50
CA ALA A 185 -6.21 12.91 -7.72
C ALA A 185 -5.35 13.81 -8.62
N ARG A 186 -5.60 15.13 -8.63
CA ARG A 186 -4.81 16.12 -9.38
C ARG A 186 -3.31 16.18 -9.00
N LEU A 187 -2.93 15.64 -7.83
CA LEU A 187 -1.53 15.61 -7.40
C LEU A 187 -0.80 14.33 -7.79
N MET A 188 -1.46 13.33 -8.34
CA MET A 188 -0.83 12.07 -8.75
C MET A 188 0.27 12.30 -9.80
N GLU A 189 0.01 13.14 -10.81
CA GLU A 189 1.02 13.48 -11.82
C GLU A 189 2.25 14.15 -11.20
N ARG A 190 2.06 14.97 -10.17
CA ARG A 190 3.18 15.57 -9.44
C ARG A 190 4.01 14.52 -8.71
N VAL A 191 3.37 13.50 -8.11
CA VAL A 191 4.10 12.38 -7.48
C VAL A 191 4.90 11.65 -8.54
N ALA A 192 4.29 11.28 -9.67
CA ALA A 192 4.99 10.62 -10.78
C ALA A 192 6.19 11.44 -11.24
N ALA A 193 6.00 12.72 -11.52
CA ALA A 193 7.05 13.64 -11.99
C ALA A 193 8.19 13.85 -10.95
N SER A 194 7.93 13.59 -9.66
CA SER A 194 8.95 13.68 -8.61
C SER A 194 9.85 12.43 -8.56
N THR A 195 9.56 11.39 -9.33
CA THR A 195 10.34 10.13 -9.32
C THR A 195 11.22 10.02 -10.56
N ARG A 196 12.18 9.07 -10.51
CA ARG A 196 12.97 8.64 -11.68
C ARG A 196 12.59 7.23 -12.11
N SER A 197 11.34 6.88 -11.93
CA SER A 197 10.81 5.58 -12.30
C SER A 197 11.02 5.29 -13.80
N VAL A 198 11.46 4.07 -14.12
CA VAL A 198 11.72 3.61 -15.50
C VAL A 198 10.44 3.42 -16.32
N ARG A 199 9.29 3.29 -15.66
CA ARG A 199 7.95 3.18 -16.26
C ARG A 199 6.92 3.74 -15.30
N GLN A 200 6.17 4.75 -15.74
CA GLN A 200 5.17 5.42 -14.92
C GLN A 200 3.80 5.33 -15.58
N GLN A 201 2.76 5.16 -14.78
CA GLN A 201 1.38 5.30 -15.21
C GLN A 201 0.54 5.92 -14.09
N VAL A 202 -0.32 6.84 -14.47
CA VAL A 202 -1.34 7.43 -13.59
C VAL A 202 -2.71 7.04 -14.13
N VAL A 203 -3.55 6.45 -13.28
CA VAL A 203 -4.89 5.97 -13.62
C VAL A 203 -5.90 6.56 -12.66
N THR A 204 -6.99 7.08 -13.21
CA THR A 204 -8.15 7.50 -12.43
C THR A 204 -9.32 6.59 -12.79
N VAL A 205 -9.82 5.84 -11.81
CA VAL A 205 -11.04 5.04 -11.96
C VAL A 205 -12.26 5.89 -11.61
N SER A 206 -13.41 5.50 -12.14
CA SER A 206 -14.70 6.18 -11.91
C SER A 206 -15.81 5.15 -11.72
N GLY A 207 -16.94 5.57 -11.15
CA GLY A 207 -18.05 4.68 -10.83
C GLY A 207 -18.19 4.49 -9.32
N GLY A 208 -18.70 3.33 -8.91
CA GLY A 208 -18.93 3.02 -7.50
C GLY A 208 -20.38 3.26 -7.07
N PRO A 209 -20.65 3.35 -5.76
CA PRO A 209 -22.01 3.41 -5.24
C PRO A 209 -22.73 4.67 -5.71
N ALA A 210 -24.04 4.54 -5.99
CA ALA A 210 -24.91 5.65 -6.43
C ALA A 210 -25.12 6.74 -5.35
N LYS A 211 -24.67 6.51 -4.12
CA LYS A 211 -24.77 7.49 -3.03
C LYS A 211 -23.66 8.53 -3.13
N PRO A 212 -23.97 9.80 -2.80
CA PRO A 212 -22.94 10.83 -2.73
C PRO A 212 -21.81 10.39 -1.78
N PRO A 213 -20.54 10.68 -2.11
CA PRO A 213 -19.43 10.38 -1.21
C PRO A 213 -19.59 11.18 0.09
N PRO A 214 -19.18 10.64 1.24
CA PRO A 214 -19.18 11.38 2.49
C PRO A 214 -18.24 12.59 2.41
N ALA A 215 -18.46 13.55 3.27
CA ALA A 215 -17.61 14.74 3.41
C ALA A 215 -16.73 14.67 4.65
N GLY A 216 -15.71 15.53 4.71
CA GLY A 216 -14.84 15.64 5.86
C GLY A 216 -13.95 14.40 6.08
N PRO A 217 -13.66 14.04 7.33
CA PRO A 217 -12.80 12.89 7.65
C PRO A 217 -13.32 11.56 7.11
N ASP A 218 -14.65 11.38 7.09
CA ASP A 218 -15.29 10.14 6.64
C ASP A 218 -15.07 9.87 5.14
N ALA A 219 -14.75 10.91 4.36
CA ALA A 219 -14.38 10.77 2.96
C ALA A 219 -13.12 9.92 2.75
N CYS A 220 -12.24 9.87 3.74
CA CYS A 220 -10.98 9.13 3.70
C CYS A 220 -11.10 7.67 4.20
N GLU A 221 -12.32 7.20 4.44
CA GLU A 221 -12.56 5.85 4.94
C GLU A 221 -12.50 4.79 3.81
N GLY A 222 -12.20 3.54 4.20
CA GLY A 222 -12.01 2.46 3.24
C GLY A 222 -13.25 2.05 2.45
N ARG A 223 -14.46 2.34 2.96
CA ARG A 223 -15.74 2.02 2.30
C ARG A 223 -16.38 3.24 1.62
N THR A 224 -15.56 4.01 0.94
CA THR A 224 -15.92 5.20 0.16
C THR A 224 -15.21 5.13 -1.19
N PRO A 225 -15.38 6.11 -2.10
CA PRO A 225 -14.55 6.21 -3.30
C PRO A 225 -13.04 6.25 -3.02
N HIS A 226 -12.62 6.82 -1.87
CA HIS A 226 -11.21 6.77 -1.43
C HIS A 226 -10.69 5.33 -1.30
N GLY A 227 -11.52 4.39 -0.86
CA GLY A 227 -11.20 2.97 -0.80
C GLY A 227 -11.69 2.16 -2.00
N PHE A 228 -12.10 2.81 -3.09
CA PHE A 228 -12.59 2.15 -4.32
C PHE A 228 -13.79 1.23 -4.09
N LEU A 229 -14.71 1.63 -3.21
CA LEU A 229 -15.90 0.83 -2.93
C LEU A 229 -16.67 0.54 -4.24
N ASP A 230 -17.03 -0.72 -4.46
CA ASP A 230 -17.67 -1.27 -5.67
C ASP A 230 -16.84 -1.11 -6.97
N GLN A 231 -15.53 -0.82 -6.86
CA GLN A 231 -14.56 -0.72 -7.96
C GLN A 231 -13.34 -1.63 -7.76
N GLU A 232 -13.39 -2.52 -6.77
CA GLU A 232 -12.25 -3.38 -6.40
C GLU A 232 -11.76 -4.22 -7.57
N ALA A 233 -12.69 -4.81 -8.33
CA ALA A 233 -12.35 -5.66 -9.48
C ALA A 233 -11.66 -4.86 -10.60
N GLU A 234 -12.12 -3.63 -10.87
CA GLU A 234 -11.53 -2.74 -11.87
C GLU A 234 -10.11 -2.32 -11.47
N VAL A 235 -9.93 -1.93 -10.20
CA VAL A 235 -8.62 -1.57 -9.65
C VAL A 235 -7.64 -2.74 -9.71
N VAL A 236 -8.08 -3.94 -9.30
CA VAL A 236 -7.27 -5.16 -9.39
C VAL A 236 -6.88 -5.47 -10.83
N ALA A 237 -7.83 -5.37 -11.77
CA ALA A 237 -7.54 -5.59 -13.20
C ALA A 237 -6.56 -4.56 -13.76
N GLY A 238 -6.69 -3.28 -13.36
CA GLY A 238 -5.77 -2.21 -13.73
C GLY A 238 -4.35 -2.46 -13.22
N ILE A 239 -4.22 -2.82 -11.95
CA ILE A 239 -2.93 -3.18 -11.35
C ILE A 239 -2.34 -4.41 -12.05
N ALA A 240 -3.15 -5.44 -12.32
CA ALA A 240 -2.71 -6.65 -13.00
C ALA A 240 -2.14 -6.39 -14.39
N ARG A 241 -2.76 -5.49 -15.17
CA ARG A 241 -2.25 -5.10 -16.50
C ARG A 241 -0.92 -4.35 -16.43
N PHE A 242 -0.72 -3.54 -15.41
CA PHE A 242 0.53 -2.78 -15.26
C PHE A 242 1.67 -3.66 -14.74
N VAL A 243 1.40 -4.57 -13.82
CA VAL A 243 2.42 -5.40 -13.14
C VAL A 243 2.97 -6.50 -14.05
N ARG A 244 2.17 -7.01 -15.00
CA ARG A 244 2.57 -8.01 -16.02
C ARG A 244 3.23 -7.37 -17.20
#